data_d1df35014f38291ee5b146d33bf3b06d
#
_entry.id   d1df35014f38291ee5b146d33bf3b06d
#
_cell.length_a   1.000
_cell.length_b   1.000
_cell.length_c   1.000
_cell.angle_alpha   90.00
_cell.angle_beta   90.00
_cell.angle_gamma   90.00
#
_symmetry.space_group_name_H-M   'P 1'
#
loop_
_entity.id
_entity.type
_entity.pdbx_description
1 polymer ?
#
loop_
_entity_poly.entity_id
_entity_poly.type
_entity_poly.pdbx_seq_one_letter_code
_entity_poly.pdbx_strand_id
1 'polypeptide(L)'
;MRIGQQSVRVSLVSLRDARARFEAGVATKLEVLEAETQLARDQRLLSNALGGQDKARRALAAQLDLPQDVTPTAASPTRVLGIWQPSLQESIVAAYAFREELDRFILDISINNSNANAALAAVQPILSLVNTFTTTRTEGQRGVQPQIGVDMSDYSWNAGNTVGVTATWNIFDGGRARALYRQNKQRAQESEFNFASERDRIRQQVEDSFYDLRTANQDLYTTSREVLSARESLRLARLRFQAGVTTQREVVDTQRDLTQAEVQYANAVTSYNTSLAQLRRRTGLDQVQACPAMNLSGVKPEEDKAYTVPIEPTPNHPACQASVVSSQG
;
A
#
# COMPACT_ATOMS: atom_id res chain seq x y z
N MET A 1 -17.83 11.18 0.04
CA MET A 1 -18.23 12.62 0.24
C MET A 1 -19.29 13.09 -0.74
N ARG A 2 -19.09 13.04 -2.08
CA ARG A 2 -20.10 13.48 -3.07
C ARG A 2 -21.47 12.79 -2.89
N ILE A 3 -21.49 11.47 -2.70
CA ILE A 3 -22.71 10.70 -2.44
C ILE A 3 -23.45 11.25 -1.22
N GLY A 4 -22.76 11.45 -0.08
CA GLY A 4 -23.37 12.00 1.13
C GLY A 4 -23.91 13.41 0.95
N GLN A 5 -23.21 14.28 0.20
CA GLN A 5 -23.70 15.62 -0.12
C GLN A 5 -24.97 15.56 -0.97
N GLN A 6 -25.01 14.69 -1.97
CA GLN A 6 -26.18 14.50 -2.82
C GLN A 6 -27.36 13.92 -2.03
N SER A 7 -27.12 12.91 -1.18
CA SER A 7 -28.17 12.34 -0.32
C SER A 7 -28.80 13.40 0.60
N VAL A 8 -27.99 14.22 1.28
CA VAL A 8 -28.51 15.32 2.13
C VAL A 8 -29.32 16.31 1.32
N ARG A 9 -28.87 16.67 0.10
CA ARG A 9 -29.63 17.59 -0.76
C ARG A 9 -31.00 17.02 -1.13
N VAL A 10 -31.04 15.73 -1.53
CA VAL A 10 -32.29 15.05 -1.89
C VAL A 10 -33.23 14.94 -0.68
N SER A 11 -32.72 14.55 0.49
CA SER A 11 -33.51 14.43 1.72
C SER A 11 -34.05 15.76 2.20
N LEU A 12 -33.33 16.89 2.01
CA LEU A 12 -33.82 18.24 2.30
C LEU A 12 -35.02 18.60 1.42
N VAL A 13 -34.94 18.29 0.12
CA VAL A 13 -36.08 18.51 -0.80
C VAL A 13 -37.27 17.65 -0.38
N SER A 14 -37.04 16.36 -0.12
CA SER A 14 -38.06 15.42 0.31
C SER A 14 -38.78 15.88 1.60
N LEU A 15 -38.00 16.38 2.57
CA LEU A 15 -38.58 16.92 3.81
C LEU A 15 -39.46 18.18 3.56
N ARG A 16 -38.98 19.09 2.70
CA ARG A 16 -39.73 20.27 2.32
C ARG A 16 -41.07 19.89 1.68
N ASP A 17 -41.03 18.95 0.75
CA ASP A 17 -42.24 18.49 0.06
C ASP A 17 -43.21 17.79 1.02
N ALA A 18 -42.71 16.95 1.93
CA ALA A 18 -43.52 16.27 2.95
C ALA A 18 -44.19 17.30 3.88
N ARG A 19 -43.51 18.37 4.30
CA ARG A 19 -44.07 19.45 5.13
C ARG A 19 -45.15 20.24 4.39
N ALA A 20 -44.88 20.62 3.14
CA ALA A 20 -45.87 21.36 2.33
C ALA A 20 -47.16 20.54 2.11
N ARG A 21 -47.03 19.23 1.87
CA ARG A 21 -48.19 18.34 1.73
C ARG A 21 -48.95 18.15 3.05
N PHE A 22 -48.23 18.08 4.16
CA PHE A 22 -48.88 18.02 5.47
C PHE A 22 -49.65 19.31 5.79
N GLU A 23 -49.09 20.48 5.51
CA GLU A 23 -49.74 21.77 5.67
C GLU A 23 -50.97 21.90 4.77
N ALA A 24 -50.92 21.33 3.57
CA ALA A 24 -52.07 21.27 2.66
C ALA A 24 -53.12 20.20 3.05
N GLY A 25 -52.89 19.42 4.14
CA GLY A 25 -53.82 18.39 4.62
C GLY A 25 -53.85 17.10 3.78
N VAL A 26 -52.89 16.92 2.83
CA VAL A 26 -52.84 15.77 1.91
C VAL A 26 -51.77 14.74 2.30
N ALA A 27 -51.04 14.96 3.40
CA ALA A 27 -50.06 14.02 3.96
C ALA A 27 -50.21 13.88 5.47
N THR A 28 -49.69 12.83 6.02
CA THR A 28 -49.72 12.53 7.46
C THR A 28 -48.48 13.08 8.17
N LYS A 29 -48.60 13.34 9.47
CA LYS A 29 -47.43 13.71 10.30
C LYS A 29 -46.32 12.60 10.28
N LEU A 30 -46.71 11.35 10.08
CA LEU A 30 -45.77 10.23 9.96
C LEU A 30 -44.82 10.42 8.77
N GLU A 31 -45.34 10.86 7.62
CA GLU A 31 -44.52 11.12 6.43
C GLU A 31 -43.45 12.21 6.67
N VAL A 32 -43.82 13.26 7.43
CA VAL A 32 -42.84 14.30 7.81
C VAL A 32 -41.74 13.74 8.71
N LEU A 33 -42.14 12.95 9.74
CA LEU A 33 -41.16 12.33 10.66
C LEU A 33 -40.24 11.31 9.98
N GLU A 34 -40.74 10.55 8.99
CA GLU A 34 -39.95 9.66 8.18
C GLU A 34 -38.90 10.42 7.34
N ALA A 35 -39.31 11.54 6.70
CA ALA A 35 -38.40 12.41 5.95
C ALA A 35 -37.37 13.10 6.85
N GLU A 36 -37.72 13.54 8.06
CA GLU A 36 -36.79 14.09 9.05
C GLU A 36 -35.76 13.03 9.51
N THR A 37 -36.23 11.82 9.76
CA THR A 37 -35.35 10.69 10.14
C THR A 37 -34.36 10.37 9.04
N GLN A 38 -34.81 10.36 7.78
CA GLN A 38 -33.93 10.12 6.64
C GLN A 38 -32.89 11.22 6.48
N LEU A 39 -33.27 12.49 6.59
CA LEU A 39 -32.35 13.62 6.57
C LEU A 39 -31.25 13.49 7.65
N ALA A 40 -31.61 13.14 8.87
CA ALA A 40 -30.66 12.95 9.96
C ALA A 40 -29.66 11.80 9.68
N ARG A 41 -30.12 10.72 9.05
CA ARG A 41 -29.26 9.60 8.61
C ARG A 41 -28.26 10.05 7.54
N ASP A 42 -28.72 10.81 6.55
CA ASP A 42 -27.88 11.29 5.45
C ASP A 42 -26.88 12.35 5.94
N GLN A 43 -27.26 13.22 6.88
CA GLN A 43 -26.33 14.13 7.54
C GLN A 43 -25.23 13.39 8.30
N ARG A 44 -25.58 12.31 9.01
CA ARG A 44 -24.59 11.45 9.68
C ARG A 44 -23.66 10.78 8.68
N LEU A 45 -24.19 10.27 7.56
CA LEU A 45 -23.37 9.69 6.48
C LEU A 45 -22.35 10.71 5.95
N LEU A 46 -22.78 11.94 5.70
CA LEU A 46 -21.90 13.02 5.25
C LEU A 46 -20.83 13.36 6.29
N SER A 47 -21.21 13.51 7.56
CA SER A 47 -20.28 13.79 8.66
C SER A 47 -19.19 12.71 8.80
N ASN A 48 -19.60 11.44 8.75
CA ASN A 48 -18.67 10.32 8.78
C ASN A 48 -17.72 10.30 7.57
N ALA A 49 -18.23 10.63 6.39
CA ALA A 49 -17.42 10.70 5.18
C ALA A 49 -16.40 11.85 5.21
N LEU A 50 -16.76 13.00 5.79
CA LEU A 50 -15.85 14.14 5.99
C LEU A 50 -14.74 13.77 6.98
N GLY A 51 -15.10 13.24 8.15
CA GLY A 51 -14.12 12.80 9.13
C GLY A 51 -13.18 11.69 8.60
N GLY A 52 -13.72 10.76 7.81
CA GLY A 52 -12.92 9.74 7.11
C GLY A 52 -11.93 10.34 6.10
N GLN A 53 -12.37 11.35 5.36
CA GLN A 53 -11.49 12.07 4.41
C GLN A 53 -10.34 12.77 5.13
N ASP A 54 -10.62 13.46 6.24
CA ASP A 54 -9.59 14.19 6.98
C ASP A 54 -8.55 13.22 7.59
N LYS A 55 -9.01 12.09 8.13
CA LYS A 55 -8.12 11.02 8.61
C LYS A 55 -7.25 10.45 7.49
N ALA A 56 -7.83 10.17 6.33
CA ALA A 56 -7.10 9.64 5.18
C ALA A 56 -6.06 10.63 4.64
N ARG A 57 -6.38 11.92 4.60
CA ARG A 57 -5.43 12.99 4.23
C ARG A 57 -4.26 13.08 5.19
N ARG A 58 -4.51 12.97 6.50
CA ARG A 58 -3.45 12.96 7.50
C ARG A 58 -2.59 11.71 7.43
N ALA A 59 -3.19 10.54 7.19
CA ALA A 59 -2.44 9.30 6.96
C ALA A 59 -1.53 9.42 5.73
N LEU A 60 -2.04 10.01 4.64
CA LEU A 60 -1.24 10.25 3.44
C LEU A 60 -0.10 11.23 3.69
N ALA A 61 -0.35 12.33 4.42
CA ALA A 61 0.69 13.29 4.80
C ALA A 61 1.81 12.62 5.61
N ALA A 62 1.46 11.77 6.57
CA ALA A 62 2.42 11.02 7.36
C ALA A 62 3.24 10.02 6.52
N GLN A 63 2.63 9.36 5.55
CA GLN A 63 3.36 8.43 4.64
C GLN A 63 4.29 9.15 3.66
N LEU A 64 3.98 10.39 3.32
CA LEU A 64 4.79 11.24 2.43
C LEU A 64 5.79 12.12 3.19
N ASP A 65 5.87 11.98 4.52
CA ASP A 65 6.71 12.80 5.41
C ASP A 65 6.52 14.31 5.18
N LEU A 66 5.26 14.73 5.00
CA LEU A 66 4.92 16.13 4.79
C LEU A 66 4.83 16.88 6.11
N PRO A 67 5.16 18.19 6.14
CA PRO A 67 4.99 19.05 7.31
C PRO A 67 3.56 19.00 7.86
N GLN A 68 3.41 19.24 9.17
CA GLN A 68 2.13 19.09 9.87
C GLN A 68 1.03 20.05 9.38
N ASP A 69 1.41 21.20 8.83
CA ASP A 69 0.53 22.23 8.27
C ASP A 69 0.05 21.89 6.85
N VAL A 70 0.72 20.97 6.14
CA VAL A 70 0.36 20.57 4.79
C VAL A 70 -0.72 19.49 4.82
N THR A 71 -1.81 19.71 4.09
CA THR A 71 -2.89 18.74 3.93
C THR A 71 -3.01 18.33 2.46
N PRO A 72 -2.51 17.15 2.07
CA PRO A 72 -2.57 16.69 0.69
C PRO A 72 -4.01 16.43 0.25
N THR A 73 -4.30 16.69 -1.02
CA THR A 73 -5.61 16.42 -1.63
C THR A 73 -5.39 15.67 -2.94
N ALA A 74 -6.21 14.64 -3.18
CA ALA A 74 -6.18 13.93 -4.45
C ALA A 74 -6.60 14.86 -5.60
N ALA A 75 -5.77 14.95 -6.63
CA ALA A 75 -6.04 15.79 -7.80
C ALA A 75 -7.10 15.18 -8.73
N SER A 76 -7.16 13.84 -8.80
CA SER A 76 -8.07 13.12 -9.69
C SER A 76 -9.23 12.48 -8.93
N PRO A 77 -10.43 12.42 -9.51
CA PRO A 77 -11.54 11.66 -8.92
C PRO A 77 -11.21 10.17 -8.88
N THR A 78 -11.83 9.46 -7.96
CA THR A 78 -11.72 8.00 -7.87
C THR A 78 -12.30 7.38 -9.14
N ARG A 79 -11.46 6.64 -9.87
CA ARG A 79 -11.82 5.89 -11.08
C ARG A 79 -11.04 4.58 -11.13
N VAL A 80 -11.47 3.66 -11.96
CA VAL A 80 -10.70 2.45 -12.25
C VAL A 80 -9.40 2.86 -12.97
N LEU A 81 -8.25 2.43 -12.40
CA LEU A 81 -6.93 2.84 -12.90
C LEU A 81 -6.52 2.09 -14.16
N GLY A 82 -6.97 0.85 -14.31
CA GLY A 82 -6.64 0.01 -15.44
C GLY A 82 -6.94 -1.45 -15.17
N ILE A 83 -6.52 -2.32 -16.06
CA ILE A 83 -6.69 -3.78 -15.97
C ILE A 83 -5.33 -4.47 -15.92
N TRP A 84 -5.29 -5.61 -15.23
CA TRP A 84 -4.13 -6.50 -15.21
C TRP A 84 -4.21 -7.46 -16.39
N GLN A 85 -3.19 -7.47 -17.22
CA GLN A 85 -3.14 -8.29 -18.44
C GLN A 85 -2.50 -9.66 -18.25
N PRO A 86 -1.40 -9.77 -17.47
CA PRO A 86 -0.69 -11.04 -17.35
C PRO A 86 -1.55 -12.12 -16.72
N SER A 87 -1.34 -13.36 -17.18
CA SER A 87 -1.92 -14.54 -16.55
C SER A 87 -1.34 -14.78 -15.15
N LEU A 88 -1.98 -15.67 -14.37
CA LEU A 88 -1.47 -16.06 -13.06
C LEU A 88 -0.04 -16.60 -13.15
N GLN A 89 0.22 -17.47 -14.14
CA GLN A 89 1.53 -18.09 -14.31
C GLN A 89 2.61 -17.05 -14.66
N GLU A 90 2.31 -16.13 -15.58
CA GLU A 90 3.22 -15.04 -15.92
C GLU A 90 3.48 -14.13 -14.73
N SER A 91 2.48 -13.87 -13.90
CA SER A 91 2.59 -13.09 -12.67
C SER A 91 3.51 -13.77 -11.66
N ILE A 92 3.42 -15.10 -11.49
CA ILE A 92 4.29 -15.87 -10.60
C ILE A 92 5.74 -15.86 -11.09
N VAL A 93 5.95 -16.11 -12.40
CA VAL A 93 7.30 -16.10 -13.01
C VAL A 93 7.93 -14.71 -12.87
N ALA A 94 7.16 -13.66 -13.09
CA ALA A 94 7.64 -12.30 -12.91
C ALA A 94 8.04 -12.01 -11.45
N ALA A 95 7.24 -12.45 -10.48
CA ALA A 95 7.57 -12.28 -9.07
C ALA A 95 8.89 -12.97 -8.69
N TYR A 96 9.17 -14.13 -9.24
CA TYR A 96 10.45 -14.82 -9.02
C TYR A 96 11.64 -14.08 -9.66
N ALA A 97 11.40 -13.36 -10.77
CA ALA A 97 12.46 -12.65 -11.48
C ALA A 97 12.75 -11.24 -10.89
N PHE A 98 11.76 -10.60 -10.28
CA PHE A 98 11.86 -9.19 -9.90
C PHE A 98 11.80 -8.92 -8.39
N ARG A 99 11.59 -9.97 -7.56
CA ARG A 99 11.58 -9.78 -6.10
C ARG A 99 12.94 -10.01 -5.50
N GLU A 100 13.53 -8.93 -5.01
CA GLU A 100 14.88 -8.89 -4.41
C GLU A 100 14.99 -9.70 -3.12
N GLU A 101 13.86 -10.07 -2.49
CA GLU A 101 13.89 -10.93 -1.30
C GLU A 101 14.52 -12.29 -1.57
N LEU A 102 14.37 -12.83 -2.79
CA LEU A 102 15.01 -14.10 -3.19
C LEU A 102 16.53 -13.96 -3.32
N ASP A 103 16.98 -12.84 -3.89
CA ASP A 103 18.42 -12.56 -4.04
C ASP A 103 19.12 -12.49 -2.68
N ARG A 104 18.45 -11.92 -1.67
CA ARG A 104 18.97 -11.90 -0.30
C ARG A 104 19.30 -13.30 0.21
N PHE A 105 18.41 -14.26 0.03
CA PHE A 105 18.67 -15.64 0.48
C PHE A 105 19.80 -16.32 -0.31
N ILE A 106 19.94 -16.03 -1.60
CA ILE A 106 21.06 -16.49 -2.42
C ILE A 106 22.39 -15.94 -1.88
N LEU A 107 22.40 -14.65 -1.52
CA LEU A 107 23.54 -14.01 -0.90
C LEU A 107 23.85 -14.61 0.48
N ASP A 108 22.85 -14.90 1.31
CA ASP A 108 23.01 -15.54 2.61
C ASP A 108 23.66 -16.94 2.47
N ILE A 109 23.27 -17.72 1.47
CA ILE A 109 23.92 -19.02 1.14
C ILE A 109 25.38 -18.78 0.80
N SER A 110 25.68 -17.80 -0.04
CA SER A 110 27.05 -17.45 -0.46
C SER A 110 27.91 -16.99 0.72
N ILE A 111 27.36 -16.16 1.60
CA ILE A 111 28.02 -15.68 2.82
C ILE A 111 28.36 -16.86 3.75
N ASN A 112 27.40 -17.75 4.01
CA ASN A 112 27.65 -18.91 4.88
C ASN A 112 28.66 -19.87 4.28
N ASN A 113 28.68 -20.09 2.96
CA ASN A 113 29.72 -20.86 2.28
C ASN A 113 31.10 -20.20 2.39
N SER A 114 31.16 -18.87 2.23
CA SER A 114 32.41 -18.13 2.38
C SER A 114 32.93 -18.18 3.83
N ASN A 115 32.04 -18.06 4.82
CA ASN A 115 32.36 -18.20 6.24
C ASN A 115 32.86 -19.64 6.57
N ALA A 116 32.29 -20.66 5.92
CA ALA A 116 32.81 -22.03 6.06
C ALA A 116 34.24 -22.13 5.56
N ASN A 117 34.55 -21.61 4.39
CA ASN A 117 35.91 -21.60 3.84
C ASN A 117 36.87 -20.78 4.71
N ALA A 118 36.43 -19.63 5.21
CA ALA A 118 37.19 -18.79 6.14
C ALA A 118 37.54 -19.53 7.45
N ALA A 119 36.60 -20.36 7.96
CA ALA A 119 36.88 -21.18 9.15
C ALA A 119 38.03 -22.16 8.95
N LEU A 120 38.19 -22.74 7.75
CA LEU A 120 39.33 -23.61 7.42
C LEU A 120 40.65 -22.83 7.25
N ALA A 121 40.58 -21.55 6.89
CA ALA A 121 41.77 -20.72 6.78
C ALA A 121 42.51 -20.56 8.12
N ALA A 122 41.83 -20.73 9.27
CA ALA A 122 42.43 -20.66 10.60
C ALA A 122 43.50 -21.71 10.89
N VAL A 123 43.54 -22.81 10.13
CA VAL A 123 44.56 -23.87 10.20
C VAL A 123 45.53 -23.84 9.01
N GLN A 124 45.47 -22.80 8.19
CA GLN A 124 46.42 -22.56 7.10
C GLN A 124 47.56 -21.64 7.57
N PRO A 125 48.76 -21.71 7.00
CA PRO A 125 49.84 -20.81 7.31
C PRO A 125 49.51 -19.39 6.80
N ILE A 126 49.71 -18.42 7.67
CA ILE A 126 49.54 -16.98 7.37
C ILE A 126 50.92 -16.38 7.22
N LEU A 127 51.18 -15.76 6.08
CA LEU A 127 52.40 -15.02 5.81
C LEU A 127 52.06 -13.52 5.84
N SER A 128 52.73 -12.78 6.73
CA SER A 128 52.48 -11.35 6.92
C SER A 128 53.75 -10.55 6.72
N LEU A 129 53.71 -9.49 5.92
CA LEU A 129 54.76 -8.47 5.87
C LEU A 129 54.39 -7.41 6.92
N VAL A 130 55.27 -7.21 7.85
CA VAL A 130 55.10 -6.27 8.97
C VAL A 130 56.12 -5.14 8.84
N ASN A 131 55.67 -3.93 8.83
CA ASN A 131 56.49 -2.71 8.98
C ASN A 131 56.03 -1.96 10.23
N THR A 132 56.93 -1.87 11.22
CA THR A 132 56.68 -1.16 12.46
C THR A 132 57.57 0.05 12.54
N PHE A 133 56.96 1.22 12.53
CA PHE A 133 57.65 2.48 12.81
C PHE A 133 57.34 2.87 14.25
N THR A 134 58.42 2.98 15.07
CA THR A 134 58.30 3.35 16.47
C THR A 134 59.04 4.65 16.70
N THR A 135 58.38 5.61 17.29
CA THR A 135 59.04 6.83 17.82
C THR A 135 58.78 6.91 19.31
N THR A 136 59.83 7.05 20.07
CA THR A 136 59.79 7.16 21.53
C THR A 136 60.46 8.46 21.95
N ARG A 137 59.74 9.28 22.67
CA ARG A 137 60.25 10.47 23.31
C ARG A 137 60.19 10.24 24.81
N THR A 138 61.32 10.35 25.46
CA THR A 138 61.44 10.26 26.91
C THR A 138 61.95 11.54 27.46
N GLU A 139 61.20 12.17 28.36
CA GLU A 139 61.56 13.36 29.12
C GLU A 139 61.67 12.93 30.60
N GLY A 140 62.82 13.13 31.20
CA GLY A 140 63.02 12.80 32.60
C GLY A 140 63.86 13.90 33.33
N GLN A 141 63.50 14.17 34.56
CA GLN A 141 64.30 14.98 35.45
C GLN A 141 65.13 14.07 36.38
N ARG A 142 66.41 14.01 36.17
CA ARG A 142 67.36 13.26 37.05
C ARG A 142 67.76 14.10 38.27
N GLY A 143 66.84 14.58 39.00
CA GLY A 143 67.13 15.27 40.27
C GLY A 143 68.19 16.37 40.21
N VAL A 144 68.03 17.41 41.03
CA VAL A 144 69.03 18.43 41.19
C VAL A 144 70.19 17.87 42.03
N GLN A 145 71.39 17.78 41.49
CA GLN A 145 72.59 17.52 42.29
C GLN A 145 72.96 18.80 43.01
N PRO A 146 72.79 18.87 44.36
CA PRO A 146 72.84 20.15 45.08
C PRO A 146 74.24 20.85 45.09
N GLN A 147 75.23 20.12 44.62
CA GLN A 147 76.60 20.59 44.65
C GLN A 147 77.08 21.39 43.42
N ILE A 148 76.35 21.33 42.28
CA ILE A 148 76.83 21.92 41.04
C ILE A 148 75.75 22.82 40.35
N GLY A 149 74.53 22.94 40.87
CA GLY A 149 73.52 23.87 40.39
C GLY A 149 73.07 23.65 38.92
N VAL A 150 73.32 22.46 38.36
CA VAL A 150 73.00 22.12 37.00
C VAL A 150 71.66 21.30 36.96
N ASP A 151 70.67 21.84 36.31
CA ASP A 151 69.44 21.16 36.04
C ASP A 151 69.71 20.06 34.95
N MET A 152 69.71 18.79 35.35
CA MET A 152 69.89 17.67 34.45
C MET A 152 68.53 17.17 33.93
N SER A 153 67.94 17.91 33.03
CA SER A 153 66.84 17.42 32.24
C SER A 153 67.38 16.49 31.14
N ASP A 154 66.98 15.22 31.17
CA ASP A 154 67.42 14.21 30.16
C ASP A 154 66.30 14.11 29.11
N TYR A 155 66.63 14.51 27.92
CA TYR A 155 65.75 14.40 26.74
C TYR A 155 66.33 13.36 25.79
N SER A 156 65.56 12.30 25.54
CA SER A 156 65.92 11.37 24.53
C SER A 156 64.79 11.18 23.51
N TRP A 157 65.16 11.23 22.26
CA TRP A 157 64.26 10.93 21.15
C TRP A 157 64.89 9.77 20.36
N ASN A 158 64.10 8.71 20.18
CA ASN A 158 64.49 7.55 19.41
C ASN A 158 63.44 7.24 18.35
N ALA A 159 63.84 7.01 17.11
CA ALA A 159 63.01 6.58 16.01
C ALA A 159 63.60 5.33 15.40
N GLY A 160 62.78 4.33 15.29
CA GLY A 160 63.19 3.04 14.69
C GLY A 160 62.16 2.56 13.65
N ASN A 161 62.64 1.98 12.59
CA ASN A 161 61.79 1.28 11.60
C ASN A 161 62.26 -0.18 11.48
N THR A 162 61.33 -1.10 11.67
CA THR A 162 61.58 -2.54 11.56
C THR A 162 60.69 -3.11 10.48
N VAL A 163 61.28 -3.70 9.45
CA VAL A 163 60.58 -4.44 8.39
C VAL A 163 60.90 -5.90 8.57
N GLY A 164 59.85 -6.73 8.61
CA GLY A 164 60.02 -8.16 8.80
C GLY A 164 58.92 -8.97 8.10
N VAL A 165 59.21 -10.22 7.82
CA VAL A 165 58.23 -11.20 7.35
C VAL A 165 57.95 -12.17 8.48
N THR A 166 56.68 -12.35 8.84
CA THR A 166 56.26 -13.28 9.89
C THR A 166 55.40 -14.38 9.27
N ALA A 167 55.77 -15.65 9.49
CA ALA A 167 54.98 -16.81 9.14
C ALA A 167 54.39 -17.42 10.42
N THR A 168 53.07 -17.47 10.49
CA THR A 168 52.36 -18.09 11.63
C THR A 168 51.51 -19.24 11.13
N TRP A 169 51.71 -20.41 11.71
CA TRP A 169 50.95 -21.60 11.37
C TRP A 169 50.40 -22.28 12.61
N ASN A 170 49.06 -22.33 12.71
CA ASN A 170 48.38 -23.08 13.76
C ASN A 170 48.21 -24.53 13.32
N ILE A 171 49.10 -25.42 13.72
CA ILE A 171 49.13 -26.82 13.30
C ILE A 171 47.96 -27.62 13.88
N PHE A 172 47.52 -27.30 15.08
CA PHE A 172 46.45 -28.01 15.79
C PHE A 172 45.63 -27.06 16.65
N ASP A 173 44.32 -27.03 16.40
CA ASP A 173 43.32 -26.16 17.08
C ASP A 173 42.25 -26.94 17.87
N GLY A 174 42.51 -28.22 18.17
CA GLY A 174 41.53 -29.07 18.86
C GLY A 174 40.30 -29.45 18.01
N GLY A 175 40.33 -29.21 16.69
CA GLY A 175 39.22 -29.47 15.78
C GLY A 175 38.21 -28.32 15.65
N ARG A 176 38.51 -27.17 16.23
CA ARG A 176 37.64 -25.98 16.22
C ARG A 176 37.33 -25.51 14.79
N ALA A 177 38.33 -25.38 13.93
CA ALA A 177 38.15 -24.96 12.54
C ALA A 177 37.20 -25.88 11.76
N ARG A 178 37.35 -27.21 11.95
CA ARG A 178 36.46 -28.19 11.32
C ARG A 178 35.02 -28.10 11.88
N ALA A 179 34.85 -27.86 13.17
CA ALA A 179 33.54 -27.70 13.80
C ALA A 179 32.85 -26.45 13.26
N LEU A 180 33.54 -25.29 13.16
CA LEU A 180 33.04 -24.06 12.60
C LEU A 180 32.71 -24.21 11.09
N TYR A 181 33.54 -24.93 10.34
CA TYR A 181 33.23 -25.24 8.94
C TYR A 181 31.89 -25.98 8.81
N ARG A 182 31.72 -27.06 9.59
CA ARG A 182 30.46 -27.84 9.58
C ARG A 182 29.28 -26.99 10.00
N GLN A 183 29.44 -26.16 11.04
CA GLN A 183 28.40 -25.24 11.49
C GLN A 183 27.97 -24.29 10.37
N ASN A 184 28.92 -23.65 9.70
CA ASN A 184 28.60 -22.72 8.61
C ASN A 184 28.01 -23.44 7.40
N LYS A 185 28.41 -24.69 7.10
CA LYS A 185 27.78 -25.51 6.08
C LYS A 185 26.32 -25.86 6.42
N GLN A 186 26.02 -26.14 7.69
CA GLN A 186 24.64 -26.35 8.13
C GLN A 186 23.80 -25.05 8.02
N ARG A 187 24.38 -23.89 8.33
CA ARG A 187 23.74 -22.60 8.13
C ARG A 187 23.48 -22.30 6.64
N ALA A 188 24.41 -22.67 5.76
CA ALA A 188 24.17 -22.55 4.32
C ALA A 188 22.97 -23.39 3.87
N GLN A 189 22.89 -24.64 4.36
CA GLN A 189 21.76 -25.53 4.09
C GLN A 189 20.44 -25.00 4.69
N GLU A 190 20.48 -24.43 5.89
CA GLU A 190 19.32 -23.73 6.48
C GLU A 190 18.86 -22.56 5.58
N SER A 191 19.81 -21.77 5.04
CA SER A 191 19.48 -20.69 4.09
C SER A 191 18.87 -21.20 2.80
N GLU A 192 19.27 -22.40 2.31
CA GLU A 192 18.64 -23.05 1.15
C GLU A 192 17.16 -23.42 1.43
N PHE A 193 16.87 -23.96 2.61
CA PHE A 193 15.49 -24.24 3.01
C PHE A 193 14.66 -22.96 3.18
N ASN A 194 15.26 -21.90 3.75
CA ASN A 194 14.62 -20.60 3.87
C ASN A 194 14.32 -20.00 2.50
N PHE A 195 15.23 -20.12 1.54
CA PHE A 195 14.98 -19.72 0.15
C PHE A 195 13.79 -20.47 -0.45
N ALA A 196 13.72 -21.79 -0.30
CA ALA A 196 12.60 -22.58 -0.80
C ALA A 196 11.26 -22.17 -0.16
N SER A 197 11.24 -21.97 1.16
CA SER A 197 10.08 -21.50 1.89
C SER A 197 9.62 -20.10 1.44
N GLU A 198 10.58 -19.19 1.23
CA GLU A 198 10.26 -17.84 0.75
C GLU A 198 9.72 -17.85 -0.66
N ARG A 199 10.28 -18.68 -1.55
CA ARG A 199 9.75 -18.86 -2.91
C ARG A 199 8.28 -19.32 -2.89
N ASP A 200 7.96 -20.28 -2.03
CA ASP A 200 6.59 -20.79 -1.91
C ASP A 200 5.66 -19.74 -1.30
N ARG A 201 6.16 -18.94 -0.34
CA ARG A 201 5.43 -17.79 0.22
C ARG A 201 5.15 -16.71 -0.82
N ILE A 202 6.12 -16.39 -1.67
CA ILE A 202 5.97 -15.44 -2.77
C ILE A 202 4.89 -15.93 -3.74
N ARG A 203 4.93 -17.21 -4.11
CA ARG A 203 3.90 -17.81 -4.96
C ARG A 203 2.52 -17.63 -4.36
N GLN A 204 2.33 -18.01 -3.10
CA GLN A 204 1.05 -17.86 -2.42
C GLN A 204 0.59 -16.39 -2.39
N GLN A 205 1.47 -15.44 -2.07
CA GLN A 205 1.12 -14.02 -2.06
C GLN A 205 0.67 -13.49 -3.42
N VAL A 206 1.25 -13.98 -4.52
CA VAL A 206 0.83 -13.61 -5.87
C VAL A 206 -0.51 -14.24 -6.20
N GLU A 207 -0.70 -15.52 -5.88
CA GLU A 207 -1.96 -16.24 -6.09
C GLU A 207 -3.10 -15.54 -5.33
N ASP A 208 -2.92 -15.25 -4.04
CA ASP A 208 -3.91 -14.53 -3.22
C ASP A 208 -4.26 -13.17 -3.84
N SER A 209 -3.25 -12.36 -4.17
CA SER A 209 -3.48 -11.04 -4.76
C SER A 209 -4.15 -11.10 -6.15
N PHE A 210 -3.88 -12.14 -6.92
CA PHE A 210 -4.50 -12.36 -8.22
C PHE A 210 -5.99 -12.71 -8.08
N TYR A 211 -6.32 -13.60 -7.13
CA TYR A 211 -7.71 -13.97 -6.85
C TYR A 211 -8.48 -12.82 -6.19
N ASP A 212 -7.83 -12.04 -5.30
CA ASP A 212 -8.42 -10.83 -4.73
C ASP A 212 -8.79 -9.81 -5.83
N LEU A 213 -7.89 -9.60 -6.80
CA LEU A 213 -8.17 -8.73 -7.92
C LEU A 213 -9.33 -9.26 -8.79
N ARG A 214 -9.37 -10.56 -9.03
CA ARG A 214 -10.45 -11.19 -9.79
C ARG A 214 -11.81 -11.02 -9.09
N THR A 215 -11.84 -11.23 -7.78
CA THR A 215 -13.04 -11.02 -6.96
C THR A 215 -13.46 -9.56 -6.97
N ALA A 216 -12.53 -8.64 -6.73
CA ALA A 216 -12.80 -7.21 -6.77
C ALA A 216 -13.30 -6.73 -8.14
N ASN A 217 -12.83 -7.33 -9.24
CA ASN A 217 -13.34 -7.06 -10.59
C ASN A 217 -14.80 -7.52 -10.76
N GLN A 218 -15.15 -8.66 -10.21
CA GLN A 218 -16.53 -9.16 -10.23
C GLN A 218 -17.44 -8.29 -9.36
N ASP A 219 -16.98 -7.89 -8.18
CA ASP A 219 -17.72 -7.00 -7.27
C ASP A 219 -17.96 -5.63 -7.90
N LEU A 220 -16.97 -5.10 -8.60
CA LEU A 220 -17.10 -3.84 -9.33
C LEU A 220 -18.19 -3.93 -10.40
N TYR A 221 -18.23 -5.03 -11.13
CA TYR A 221 -19.25 -5.26 -12.15
C TYR A 221 -20.66 -5.41 -11.54
N THR A 222 -20.81 -6.23 -10.51
CA THR A 222 -22.12 -6.48 -9.86
C THR A 222 -22.66 -5.22 -9.18
N THR A 223 -21.81 -4.49 -8.43
CA THR A 223 -22.23 -3.24 -7.78
C THR A 223 -22.57 -2.13 -8.77
N SER A 224 -21.88 -2.08 -9.92
CA SER A 224 -22.27 -1.13 -10.98
C SER A 224 -23.70 -1.38 -11.48
N ARG A 225 -24.07 -2.66 -11.68
CA ARG A 225 -25.43 -3.03 -12.07
C ARG A 225 -26.45 -2.78 -10.97
N GLU A 226 -26.07 -2.99 -9.71
CA GLU A 226 -26.92 -2.67 -8.55
C GLU A 226 -27.26 -1.19 -8.53
N VAL A 227 -26.30 -0.29 -8.74
CA VAL A 227 -26.56 1.17 -8.83
C VAL A 227 -27.54 1.47 -9.95
N LEU A 228 -27.43 0.83 -11.11
CA LEU A 228 -28.36 1.04 -12.22
C LEU A 228 -29.77 0.64 -11.87
N SER A 229 -29.95 -0.55 -11.31
CA SER A 229 -31.25 -1.06 -10.89
C SER A 229 -31.87 -0.22 -9.79
N ALA A 230 -31.08 0.18 -8.77
CA ALA A 230 -31.56 1.02 -7.68
C ALA A 230 -31.98 2.43 -8.17
N ARG A 231 -31.25 2.99 -9.13
CA ARG A 231 -31.59 4.29 -9.74
C ARG A 231 -32.91 4.24 -10.48
N GLU A 232 -33.12 3.19 -11.26
CA GLU A 232 -34.37 2.99 -11.99
C GLU A 232 -35.53 2.73 -11.03
N SER A 233 -35.32 1.93 -9.97
CA SER A 233 -36.32 1.70 -8.92
C SER A 233 -36.75 2.99 -8.25
N LEU A 234 -35.81 3.87 -7.91
CA LEU A 234 -36.12 5.18 -7.33
C LEU A 234 -36.90 6.07 -8.33
N ARG A 235 -36.52 6.04 -9.62
CA ARG A 235 -37.23 6.78 -10.65
C ARG A 235 -38.69 6.33 -10.75
N LEU A 236 -38.92 5.04 -10.77
CA LEU A 236 -40.28 4.48 -10.81
C LEU A 236 -41.06 4.76 -9.54
N ALA A 237 -40.47 4.63 -8.36
CA ALA A 237 -41.10 4.95 -7.08
C ALA A 237 -41.56 6.44 -7.02
N ARG A 238 -40.74 7.36 -7.53
CA ARG A 238 -41.11 8.78 -7.61
C ARG A 238 -42.27 9.02 -8.54
N LEU A 239 -42.30 8.40 -9.74
CA LEU A 239 -43.42 8.53 -10.67
C LEU A 239 -44.72 7.95 -10.08
N ARG A 240 -44.67 6.79 -9.43
CA ARG A 240 -45.83 6.19 -8.75
C ARG A 240 -46.33 7.06 -7.60
N PHE A 241 -45.42 7.67 -6.84
CA PHE A 241 -45.77 8.60 -5.77
C PHE A 241 -46.44 9.87 -6.31
N GLN A 242 -45.92 10.44 -7.40
CA GLN A 242 -46.55 11.59 -8.07
C GLN A 242 -47.95 11.26 -8.61
N ALA A 243 -48.17 10.04 -9.10
CA ALA A 243 -49.45 9.53 -9.54
C ALA A 243 -50.42 9.16 -8.38
N GLY A 244 -49.97 9.26 -7.14
CA GLY A 244 -50.76 8.91 -5.96
C GLY A 244 -50.97 7.41 -5.74
N VAL A 245 -50.21 6.56 -6.43
CA VAL A 245 -50.36 5.08 -6.41
C VAL A 245 -49.48 4.41 -5.33
N THR A 246 -48.55 5.17 -4.70
CA THR A 246 -47.68 4.66 -3.63
C THR A 246 -47.47 5.68 -2.53
N THR A 247 -46.84 5.25 -1.44
CA THR A 247 -46.57 6.08 -0.26
C THR A 247 -45.18 6.73 -0.33
N GLN A 248 -44.99 7.82 0.44
CA GLN A 248 -43.68 8.46 0.63
C GLN A 248 -42.61 7.46 1.14
N ARG A 249 -43.01 6.46 1.91
CA ARG A 249 -42.14 5.44 2.45
C ARG A 249 -41.40 4.65 1.34
N GLU A 250 -42.11 4.26 0.26
CA GLU A 250 -41.48 3.55 -0.87
C GLU A 250 -40.39 4.43 -1.53
N VAL A 251 -40.62 5.75 -1.63
CA VAL A 251 -39.60 6.67 -2.18
C VAL A 251 -38.40 6.78 -1.25
N VAL A 252 -38.61 6.86 0.07
CA VAL A 252 -37.55 6.95 1.08
C VAL A 252 -36.72 5.65 1.09
N ASP A 253 -37.40 4.49 1.03
CA ASP A 253 -36.71 3.18 1.02
C ASP A 253 -35.86 3.00 -0.25
N THR A 254 -36.41 3.28 -1.43
CA THR A 254 -35.66 3.21 -2.70
C THR A 254 -34.54 4.25 -2.78
N GLN A 255 -34.70 5.41 -2.18
CA GLN A 255 -33.63 6.41 -2.06
C GLN A 255 -32.49 5.90 -1.18
N ARG A 256 -32.82 5.25 -0.06
CA ARG A 256 -31.83 4.62 0.82
C ARG A 256 -31.07 3.52 0.09
N ASP A 257 -31.79 2.65 -0.65
CA ASP A 257 -31.19 1.55 -1.40
C ASP A 257 -30.22 2.07 -2.47
N LEU A 258 -30.61 3.13 -3.21
CA LEU A 258 -29.69 3.79 -4.16
C LEU A 258 -28.45 4.35 -3.47
N THR A 259 -28.61 5.06 -2.36
CA THR A 259 -27.45 5.61 -1.62
C THR A 259 -26.51 4.50 -1.15
N GLN A 260 -27.07 3.39 -0.67
CA GLN A 260 -26.28 2.23 -0.25
C GLN A 260 -25.54 1.58 -1.44
N ALA A 261 -26.22 1.38 -2.56
CA ALA A 261 -25.60 0.83 -3.78
C ALA A 261 -24.46 1.72 -4.29
N GLU A 262 -24.64 3.05 -4.30
CA GLU A 262 -23.59 4.01 -4.69
C GLU A 262 -22.37 3.96 -3.75
N VAL A 263 -22.59 3.82 -2.44
CA VAL A 263 -21.49 3.64 -1.47
C VAL A 263 -20.76 2.33 -1.70
N GLN A 264 -21.49 1.24 -1.92
CA GLN A 264 -20.88 -0.08 -2.22
C GLN A 264 -20.08 -0.04 -3.51
N TYR A 265 -20.58 0.58 -4.56
CA TYR A 265 -19.84 0.77 -5.80
C TYR A 265 -18.55 1.59 -5.59
N ALA A 266 -18.61 2.70 -4.84
CA ALA A 266 -17.41 3.48 -4.53
C ALA A 266 -16.36 2.69 -3.75
N ASN A 267 -16.81 1.83 -2.82
CA ASN A 267 -15.93 0.91 -2.10
C ASN A 267 -15.36 -0.16 -3.03
N ALA A 268 -16.13 -0.71 -3.95
CA ALA A 268 -15.68 -1.70 -4.93
C ALA A 268 -14.59 -1.11 -5.85
N VAL A 269 -14.75 0.13 -6.33
CA VAL A 269 -13.70 0.84 -7.11
C VAL A 269 -12.41 0.98 -6.31
N THR A 270 -12.52 1.32 -5.04
CA THR A 270 -11.34 1.47 -4.16
C THR A 270 -10.68 0.12 -3.91
N SER A 271 -11.47 -0.92 -3.60
CA SER A 271 -10.98 -2.28 -3.39
C SER A 271 -10.26 -2.81 -4.65
N TYR A 272 -10.86 -2.65 -5.82
CA TYR A 272 -10.25 -3.03 -7.09
C TYR A 272 -8.89 -2.35 -7.32
N ASN A 273 -8.83 -1.02 -7.15
CA ASN A 273 -7.57 -0.28 -7.33
C ASN A 273 -6.51 -0.69 -6.31
N THR A 274 -6.92 -0.98 -5.08
CA THR A 274 -6.01 -1.47 -4.03
C THR A 274 -5.47 -2.85 -4.36
N SER A 275 -6.32 -3.78 -4.76
CA SER A 275 -5.92 -5.14 -5.18
C SER A 275 -5.02 -5.09 -6.41
N LEU A 276 -5.30 -4.20 -7.37
CA LEU A 276 -4.45 -3.96 -8.53
C LEU A 276 -3.05 -3.45 -8.13
N ALA A 277 -2.98 -2.49 -7.22
CA ALA A 277 -1.72 -1.95 -6.71
C ALA A 277 -0.93 -3.00 -5.91
N GLN A 278 -1.63 -3.83 -5.13
CA GLN A 278 -1.01 -4.94 -4.40
C GLN A 278 -0.42 -5.98 -5.34
N LEU A 279 -1.15 -6.38 -6.38
CA LEU A 279 -0.65 -7.34 -7.36
C LEU A 279 0.57 -6.80 -8.12
N ARG A 280 0.57 -5.52 -8.53
CA ARG A 280 1.75 -4.84 -9.10
C ARG A 280 2.96 -4.93 -8.17
N ARG A 281 2.76 -4.60 -6.89
CA ARG A 281 3.82 -4.68 -5.88
C ARG A 281 4.31 -6.12 -5.68
N ARG A 282 3.40 -7.11 -5.67
CA ARG A 282 3.76 -8.52 -5.43
C ARG A 282 4.51 -9.16 -6.59
N THR A 283 4.24 -8.71 -7.81
CA THR A 283 4.89 -9.22 -9.02
C THR A 283 6.14 -8.44 -9.43
N GLY A 284 6.32 -7.22 -8.93
CA GLY A 284 7.36 -6.31 -9.41
C GLY A 284 7.12 -5.77 -10.83
N LEU A 285 5.97 -6.06 -11.42
CA LEU A 285 5.62 -5.62 -12.77
C LEU A 285 4.77 -4.34 -12.74
N ASP A 286 5.06 -3.44 -13.66
CA ASP A 286 4.21 -2.28 -13.95
C ASP A 286 3.51 -2.43 -15.31
N GLN A 287 2.77 -3.54 -15.48
CA GLN A 287 2.06 -3.85 -16.72
C GLN A 287 0.54 -3.72 -16.55
N VAL A 288 0.12 -2.52 -16.19
CA VAL A 288 -1.31 -2.18 -16.12
C VAL A 288 -1.70 -1.47 -17.40
N GLN A 289 -2.58 -2.08 -18.18
CA GLN A 289 -3.20 -1.40 -19.30
C GLN A 289 -4.20 -0.38 -18.77
N ALA A 290 -3.96 0.89 -19.04
CA ALA A 290 -4.92 1.93 -18.70
C ALA A 290 -6.24 1.69 -19.42
N CYS A 291 -7.36 1.90 -18.72
CA CYS A 291 -8.66 1.92 -19.38
C CYS A 291 -8.65 2.97 -20.49
N PRO A 292 -9.14 2.64 -21.69
CA PRO A 292 -9.22 3.62 -22.76
C PRO A 292 -9.96 4.85 -22.26
N ALA A 293 -9.37 6.04 -22.50
CA ALA A 293 -10.05 7.28 -22.22
C ALA A 293 -11.31 7.32 -23.10
N MET A 294 -12.48 7.35 -22.47
CA MET A 294 -13.68 7.60 -23.22
C MET A 294 -13.59 9.02 -23.76
N ASN A 295 -13.49 9.14 -25.07
CA ASN A 295 -13.70 10.40 -25.76
C ASN A 295 -15.18 10.78 -25.57
N LEU A 296 -15.48 11.42 -24.45
CA LEU A 296 -16.71 12.19 -24.32
C LEU A 296 -16.58 13.32 -25.34
N SER A 297 -17.21 13.11 -26.49
CA SER A 297 -17.30 14.16 -27.50
C SER A 297 -17.85 15.41 -26.80
N GLY A 298 -17.04 16.44 -26.73
CA GLY A 298 -17.13 17.83 -26.29
C GLY A 298 -18.43 18.44 -25.77
N VAL A 299 -19.39 17.64 -25.33
CA VAL A 299 -20.63 18.08 -24.72
C VAL A 299 -20.42 18.03 -23.22
N LYS A 300 -20.26 19.21 -22.62
CA LYS A 300 -20.42 19.39 -21.20
C LYS A 300 -21.79 18.78 -20.80
N PRO A 301 -21.88 17.78 -19.90
CA PRO A 301 -23.16 17.25 -19.52
C PRO A 301 -24.00 18.40 -18.96
N GLU A 302 -25.14 18.68 -19.55
CA GLU A 302 -26.14 19.49 -18.87
C GLU A 302 -26.52 18.74 -17.58
N GLU A 303 -26.51 19.44 -16.46
CA GLU A 303 -26.75 18.89 -15.12
C GLU A 303 -28.08 18.13 -14.96
N ASP A 304 -28.98 18.18 -15.94
CA ASP A 304 -30.33 17.61 -15.92
C ASP A 304 -30.58 16.52 -16.96
N LYS A 305 -29.60 16.08 -17.74
CA LYS A 305 -29.82 14.95 -18.66
C LYS A 305 -29.82 13.63 -17.90
N ALA A 306 -30.96 12.95 -17.92
CA ALA A 306 -31.11 11.60 -17.42
C ALA A 306 -29.98 10.71 -17.97
N TYR A 307 -29.21 10.16 -17.04
CA TYR A 307 -28.06 9.33 -17.33
C TYR A 307 -28.51 8.07 -18.11
N THR A 308 -28.20 8.01 -19.38
CA THR A 308 -28.43 6.80 -20.18
C THR A 308 -27.26 5.85 -19.97
N VAL A 309 -27.47 4.86 -19.12
CA VAL A 309 -26.53 3.79 -18.94
C VAL A 309 -26.76 2.72 -20.01
N PRO A 310 -25.71 2.22 -20.67
CA PRO A 310 -25.86 1.12 -21.62
C PRO A 310 -26.42 -0.12 -20.91
N ILE A 311 -27.51 -0.66 -21.41
CA ILE A 311 -28.18 -1.86 -20.88
C ILE A 311 -27.54 -3.15 -21.41
N GLU A 312 -26.62 -3.03 -22.35
CA GLU A 312 -26.03 -4.19 -23.02
C GLU A 312 -25.02 -4.96 -22.16
N PRO A 313 -24.96 -6.30 -22.30
CA PRO A 313 -24.02 -7.13 -21.56
C PRO A 313 -22.59 -6.71 -21.88
N THR A 314 -21.83 -6.54 -20.82
CA THR A 314 -20.48 -6.04 -20.93
C THR A 314 -19.55 -7.06 -21.51
N PRO A 315 -18.84 -6.67 -22.49
CA PRO A 315 -17.77 -7.46 -23.06
C PRO A 315 -16.54 -7.52 -22.15
N ASN A 316 -15.47 -7.94 -22.67
CA ASN A 316 -14.24 -8.47 -22.11
C ASN A 316 -13.54 -7.71 -20.97
N HIS A 317 -13.93 -6.45 -20.61
CA HIS A 317 -13.26 -5.64 -19.59
C HIS A 317 -14.26 -4.88 -18.69
N PRO A 318 -14.94 -5.58 -17.77
CA PRO A 318 -15.99 -4.97 -16.94
C PRO A 318 -15.46 -3.82 -16.04
N ALA A 319 -14.20 -3.87 -15.58
CA ALA A 319 -13.60 -2.82 -14.79
C ALA A 319 -13.50 -1.48 -15.54
N CYS A 320 -13.08 -1.50 -16.81
CA CYS A 320 -12.97 -0.29 -17.62
C CYS A 320 -14.35 0.32 -17.92
N GLN A 321 -15.38 -0.50 -18.08
CA GLN A 321 -16.75 -0.05 -18.33
C GLN A 321 -17.42 0.50 -17.06
N ALA A 322 -17.17 -0.11 -15.91
CA ALA A 322 -17.66 0.38 -14.63
C ALA A 322 -17.12 1.79 -14.29
N SER A 323 -15.94 2.17 -14.81
CA SER A 323 -15.37 3.51 -14.62
C SER A 323 -16.21 4.63 -15.21
N VAL A 324 -17.07 4.35 -16.18
CA VAL A 324 -17.98 5.31 -16.80
C VAL A 324 -19.03 5.80 -15.82
N VAL A 325 -19.51 4.92 -14.95
CA VAL A 325 -20.54 5.27 -13.95
C VAL A 325 -19.99 6.27 -12.93
N SER A 326 -18.69 6.27 -12.65
CA SER A 326 -18.06 7.15 -11.67
C SER A 326 -17.69 8.53 -12.22
N SER A 327 -17.53 8.68 -13.55
CA SER A 327 -17.07 9.93 -14.15
C SER A 327 -18.16 10.98 -14.40
N GLN A 328 -19.44 10.57 -14.28
CA GLN A 328 -20.59 11.43 -14.57
C GLN A 328 -21.49 11.71 -13.33
N GLY A 329 -21.02 11.40 -12.12
CA GLY A 329 -21.73 11.68 -10.87
C GLY A 329 -21.26 12.97 -10.18
#